data_39d0c49719c42c7e20a24816efe694ef
#
_entry.id   39d0c49719c42c7e20a24816efe694ef
#
_cell.length_a   1.000
_cell.length_b   1.000
_cell.length_c   1.000
_cell.angle_alpha   90.00
_cell.angle_beta   90.00
_cell.angle_gamma   90.00
#
_symmetry.space_group_name_H-M   'P 1'
#
loop_
_entity.id
_entity.type
_entity.pdbx_description
1 polymer ?
#
loop_
_entity_poly.entity_id
_entity_poly.type
_entity_poly.pdbx_seq_one_letter_code
_entity_poly.pdbx_strand_id
1 'polypeptide(L)'
;QAEELGRKLAEEQPGIDEILYSPLVRAAETARHISEMTGIPMRMEPRLKEQNFGRFESTPRNGEEFMEAKSHFLDHYDGGETMMHLCQRVYNLLDDVKAESDHKTYLLVAHNGISRIVQSYFYDMTNEEFAHFGIKNCEIREYYF
;
A
#
# COMPACT_ATOMS: atom_id res chain seq x y z
N GLN A 1 14.44 10.11 5.14
CA GLN A 1 14.02 8.83 4.53
C GLN A 1 13.31 9.06 3.18
N ALA A 2 12.28 9.91 3.14
CA ALA A 2 11.55 10.15 1.88
C ALA A 2 12.42 10.84 0.82
N GLU A 3 13.28 11.76 1.22
CA GLU A 3 14.21 12.42 0.31
C GLU A 3 15.24 11.45 -0.28
N GLU A 4 15.77 10.56 0.57
CA GLU A 4 16.70 9.53 0.14
C GLU A 4 16.03 8.55 -0.83
N LEU A 5 14.79 8.17 -0.54
CA LEU A 5 13.99 7.33 -1.42
C LEU A 5 13.74 8.00 -2.77
N GLY A 6 13.40 9.30 -2.75
CA GLY A 6 13.20 10.07 -3.97
C GLY A 6 14.44 10.12 -4.84
N ARG A 7 15.60 10.34 -4.22
CA ARG A 7 16.89 10.35 -4.93
C ARG A 7 17.18 8.98 -5.55
N LYS A 8 16.99 7.92 -4.79
CA LYS A 8 17.18 6.54 -5.26
C LYS A 8 16.28 6.23 -6.46
N LEU A 9 15.02 6.63 -6.39
CA LEU A 9 14.07 6.42 -7.49
C LEU A 9 14.45 7.20 -8.73
N ALA A 10 14.92 8.44 -8.57
CA ALA A 10 15.37 9.26 -9.70
C ALA A 10 16.56 8.62 -10.43
N GLU A 11 17.47 7.99 -9.69
CA GLU A 11 18.68 7.38 -10.23
C GLU A 11 18.45 5.96 -10.77
N GLU A 12 17.68 5.13 -10.05
CA GLU A 12 17.54 3.70 -10.31
C GLU A 12 16.26 3.31 -11.05
N GLN A 13 15.22 4.14 -10.99
CA GLN A 13 13.89 3.83 -11.55
C GLN A 13 13.35 4.97 -12.41
N PRO A 14 14.05 5.34 -13.50
CA PRO A 14 13.64 6.51 -14.29
C PRO A 14 12.37 6.31 -15.12
N GLY A 15 11.83 5.09 -15.18
CA GLY A 15 10.66 4.76 -16.00
C GLY A 15 9.29 4.89 -15.32
N ILE A 16 9.21 5.45 -14.12
CA ILE A 16 7.93 5.66 -13.42
C ILE A 16 7.19 6.84 -14.03
N ASP A 17 5.95 6.64 -14.45
CA ASP A 17 5.14 7.65 -15.12
C ASP A 17 4.26 8.45 -14.17
N GLU A 18 3.78 7.85 -13.10
CA GLU A 18 2.86 8.50 -12.16
C GLU A 18 2.96 7.87 -10.77
N ILE A 19 2.79 8.71 -9.76
CA ILE A 19 2.71 8.28 -8.36
C ILE A 19 1.25 8.29 -7.94
N LEU A 20 0.75 7.16 -7.46
CA LEU A 20 -0.56 7.04 -6.81
C LEU A 20 -0.34 6.94 -5.30
N TYR A 21 -0.96 7.81 -4.52
CA TYR A 21 -0.70 7.85 -3.09
C TYR A 21 -1.96 7.83 -2.24
N SER A 22 -1.84 7.20 -1.07
CA SER A 22 -2.88 7.19 -0.05
C SER A 22 -3.17 8.60 0.47
N PRO A 23 -4.44 8.93 0.77
CA PRO A 23 -4.80 10.24 1.31
C PRO A 23 -4.29 10.51 2.73
N LEU A 24 -3.80 9.50 3.45
CA LEU A 24 -3.29 9.69 4.81
C LEU A 24 -1.97 10.48 4.79
N VAL A 25 -1.80 11.35 5.77
CA VAL A 25 -0.74 12.37 5.81
C VAL A 25 0.65 11.79 5.55
N ARG A 26 1.01 10.70 6.22
CA ARG A 26 2.34 10.10 6.09
C ARG A 26 2.65 9.69 4.66
N ALA A 27 1.71 9.01 4.01
CA ALA A 27 1.88 8.57 2.63
C ALA A 27 1.88 9.76 1.65
N ALA A 28 0.98 10.71 1.86
CA ALA A 28 0.89 11.91 1.03
C ALA A 28 2.19 12.73 1.08
N GLU A 29 2.79 12.89 2.25
CA GLU A 29 4.07 13.61 2.40
C GLU A 29 5.21 12.87 1.74
N THR A 30 5.27 11.54 1.87
CA THR A 30 6.28 10.72 1.19
C THR A 30 6.15 10.87 -0.33
N ALA A 31 4.94 10.79 -0.86
CA ALA A 31 4.69 10.98 -2.29
C ALA A 31 5.10 12.37 -2.76
N ARG A 32 4.80 13.40 -1.97
CA ARG A 32 5.18 14.78 -2.30
C ARG A 32 6.70 14.93 -2.39
N HIS A 33 7.45 14.40 -1.43
CA HIS A 33 8.91 14.44 -1.48
C HIS A 33 9.47 13.72 -2.70
N ILE A 34 8.94 12.55 -3.03
CA ILE A 34 9.36 11.81 -4.21
C ILE A 34 9.05 12.61 -5.48
N SER A 35 7.86 13.18 -5.59
CA SER A 35 7.46 13.99 -6.74
C SER A 35 8.36 15.23 -6.91
N GLU A 36 8.66 15.92 -5.82
CA GLU A 36 9.55 17.09 -5.85
C GLU A 36 10.97 16.74 -6.32
N MET A 37 11.48 15.58 -5.91
CA MET A 37 12.83 15.15 -6.27
C MET A 37 12.96 14.55 -7.66
N THR A 38 11.89 13.95 -8.16
CA THR A 38 11.91 13.22 -9.44
C THR A 38 11.21 13.93 -10.58
N GLY A 39 10.33 14.87 -10.28
CA GLY A 39 9.47 15.50 -11.29
C GLY A 39 8.30 14.61 -11.72
N ILE A 40 8.12 13.43 -11.13
CA ILE A 40 7.03 12.52 -11.49
C ILE A 40 5.71 13.09 -10.96
N PRO A 41 4.67 13.19 -11.79
CA PRO A 41 3.37 13.68 -11.32
C PRO A 41 2.74 12.72 -10.31
N MET A 42 1.99 13.28 -9.36
CA MET A 42 1.35 12.51 -8.31
C MET A 42 -0.16 12.73 -8.29
N ARG A 43 -0.90 11.69 -7.96
CA ARG A 43 -2.36 11.72 -7.85
C ARG A 43 -2.81 10.95 -6.62
N MET A 44 -3.74 11.53 -5.85
CA MET A 44 -4.32 10.86 -4.70
C MET A 44 -5.23 9.71 -5.15
N GLU A 45 -5.08 8.56 -4.50
CA GLU A 45 -5.89 7.38 -4.75
C GLU A 45 -6.54 6.89 -3.45
N PRO A 46 -7.85 7.17 -3.24
CA PRO A 46 -8.53 6.80 -1.98
C PRO A 46 -8.49 5.30 -1.67
N ARG A 47 -8.41 4.45 -2.71
CA ARG A 47 -8.36 2.99 -2.54
C ARG A 47 -7.07 2.49 -1.89
N LEU A 48 -6.06 3.36 -1.74
CA LEU A 48 -4.79 3.04 -1.06
C LEU A 48 -4.81 3.39 0.43
N LYS A 49 -5.90 3.94 0.94
CA LYS A 49 -6.02 4.25 2.37
C LYS A 49 -5.88 2.98 3.19
N GLU A 50 -5.18 3.07 4.32
CA GLU A 50 -5.01 1.92 5.22
C GLU A 50 -6.36 1.39 5.70
N GLN A 51 -6.40 0.11 6.07
CA GLN A 51 -7.57 -0.54 6.61
C GLN A 51 -8.07 0.20 7.86
N ASN A 52 -9.38 0.37 7.96
CA ASN A 52 -10.01 0.85 9.17
C ASN A 52 -10.16 -0.33 10.15
N PHE A 53 -9.44 -0.29 11.26
CA PHE A 53 -9.43 -1.36 12.26
C PHE A 53 -10.48 -1.18 13.36
N GLY A 54 -11.44 -0.27 13.18
CA GLY A 54 -12.56 -0.10 14.11
C GLY A 54 -12.12 0.17 15.54
N ARG A 55 -12.48 -0.73 16.48
CA ARG A 55 -12.13 -0.58 17.90
C ARG A 55 -10.64 -0.55 18.18
N PHE A 56 -9.81 -1.03 17.25
CA PHE A 56 -8.35 -1.02 17.40
C PHE A 56 -7.69 0.26 16.89
N GLU A 57 -8.46 1.18 16.30
CA GLU A 57 -7.92 2.49 15.95
C GLU A 57 -7.44 3.19 17.23
N SER A 58 -6.28 3.83 17.16
CA SER A 58 -5.62 4.49 18.29
C SER A 58 -5.07 3.54 19.36
N THR A 59 -5.07 2.23 19.13
CA THR A 59 -4.38 1.27 20.00
C THR A 59 -2.98 0.97 19.47
N PRO A 60 -2.05 0.48 20.32
CA PRO A 60 -0.72 0.09 19.84
C PRO A 60 -0.77 -1.01 18.78
N ARG A 61 -0.02 -0.83 17.71
CA ARG A 61 0.03 -1.80 16.60
C ARG A 61 0.73 -3.11 16.96
N ASN A 62 1.46 -3.13 18.06
CA ASN A 62 2.12 -4.33 18.59
C ASN A 62 1.36 -4.96 19.77
N GLY A 63 0.15 -4.50 20.08
CA GLY A 63 -0.69 -5.07 21.12
C GLY A 63 -1.11 -6.50 20.78
N GLU A 64 -1.16 -7.37 21.79
CA GLU A 64 -1.49 -8.80 21.61
C GLU A 64 -2.87 -9.00 20.98
N GLU A 65 -3.89 -8.31 21.50
CA GLU A 65 -5.26 -8.40 20.97
C GLU A 65 -5.33 -7.97 19.49
N PHE A 66 -4.66 -6.90 19.15
CA PHE A 66 -4.64 -6.41 17.78
C PHE A 66 -3.92 -7.39 16.84
N MET A 67 -2.77 -7.92 17.27
CA MET A 67 -2.01 -8.88 16.47
C MET A 67 -2.81 -10.15 16.20
N GLU A 68 -3.56 -10.63 17.19
CA GLU A 68 -4.45 -11.77 17.00
C GLU A 68 -5.62 -11.43 16.07
N ALA A 69 -6.27 -10.28 16.32
CA ALA A 69 -7.42 -9.85 15.55
C ALA A 69 -7.11 -9.65 14.07
N LYS A 70 -5.89 -9.24 13.73
CA LYS A 70 -5.46 -9.05 12.34
C LYS A 70 -5.55 -10.30 11.50
N SER A 71 -5.58 -11.48 12.09
CA SER A 71 -5.76 -12.75 11.36
C SER A 71 -7.23 -13.13 11.16
N HIS A 72 -8.17 -12.37 11.74
CA HIS A 72 -9.60 -12.59 11.60
C HIS A 72 -10.12 -11.80 10.39
N PHE A 73 -9.93 -12.33 9.20
CA PHE A 73 -10.13 -11.62 7.94
C PHE A 73 -11.57 -11.20 7.64
N LEU A 74 -12.54 -11.80 8.32
CA LEU A 74 -13.97 -11.51 8.13
C LEU A 74 -14.56 -10.65 9.25
N ASP A 75 -13.74 -10.16 10.16
CA ASP A 75 -14.17 -9.31 11.28
C ASP A 75 -14.16 -7.83 10.87
N HIS A 76 -15.17 -7.09 11.29
CA HIS A 76 -15.26 -5.63 11.09
C HIS A 76 -14.61 -4.83 12.23
N TYR A 77 -14.21 -5.46 13.31
CA TYR A 77 -13.59 -4.80 14.47
C TYR A 77 -14.46 -3.66 15.05
N ASP A 78 -15.78 -3.88 15.18
CA ASP A 78 -16.73 -2.88 15.66
C ASP A 78 -16.65 -1.54 14.91
N GLY A 79 -17.20 -1.52 13.70
CA GLY A 79 -17.26 -0.31 12.88
C GLY A 79 -16.09 -0.08 11.93
N GLY A 80 -15.18 -1.05 11.85
CA GLY A 80 -14.09 -1.00 10.90
C GLY A 80 -14.41 -1.71 9.58
N GLU A 81 -13.37 -2.06 8.86
CA GLU A 81 -13.43 -2.66 7.53
C GLU A 81 -12.93 -4.09 7.58
N THR A 82 -13.63 -5.03 6.95
CA THR A 82 -13.15 -6.40 6.82
C THR A 82 -11.97 -6.48 5.85
N MET A 83 -11.15 -7.51 6.00
CA MET A 83 -10.07 -7.78 5.03
C MET A 83 -10.63 -8.01 3.63
N MET A 84 -11.79 -8.66 3.52
CA MET A 84 -12.40 -8.92 2.21
C MET A 84 -12.78 -7.63 1.49
N HIS A 85 -13.32 -6.66 2.21
CA HIS A 85 -13.66 -5.35 1.65
C HIS A 85 -12.40 -4.57 1.24
N LEU A 86 -11.39 -4.60 2.08
CA LEU A 86 -10.08 -4.00 1.76
C LEU A 86 -9.48 -4.60 0.50
N CYS A 87 -9.48 -5.93 0.39
CA CYS A 87 -8.99 -6.64 -0.81
C CYS A 87 -9.76 -6.21 -2.05
N GLN A 88 -11.08 -6.08 -1.95
CA GLN A 88 -11.91 -5.67 -3.08
C GLN A 88 -11.47 -4.32 -3.65
N ARG A 89 -11.32 -3.30 -2.79
CA ARG A 89 -10.96 -1.98 -3.29
C ARG A 89 -9.52 -1.89 -3.82
N VAL A 90 -8.60 -2.61 -3.21
CA VAL A 90 -7.21 -2.64 -3.70
C VAL A 90 -7.10 -3.43 -5.00
N TYR A 91 -7.77 -4.57 -5.10
CA TYR A 91 -7.79 -5.35 -6.34
C TYR A 91 -8.44 -4.58 -7.48
N ASN A 92 -9.49 -3.81 -7.22
CA ASN A 92 -10.09 -2.94 -8.22
C ASN A 92 -9.08 -1.92 -8.75
N LEU A 93 -8.29 -1.32 -7.87
CA LEU A 93 -7.22 -0.42 -8.29
C LEU A 93 -6.18 -1.14 -9.16
N LEU A 94 -5.75 -2.32 -8.74
CA LEU A 94 -4.73 -3.09 -9.47
C LEU A 94 -5.24 -3.52 -10.85
N ASP A 95 -6.52 -3.86 -10.97
CA ASP A 95 -7.13 -4.15 -12.27
C ASP A 95 -7.09 -2.92 -13.20
N ASP A 96 -7.34 -1.74 -12.67
CA ASP A 96 -7.26 -0.49 -13.44
C ASP A 96 -5.80 -0.20 -13.87
N VAL A 97 -4.85 -0.40 -12.97
CA VAL A 97 -3.42 -0.25 -13.27
C VAL A 97 -2.99 -1.25 -14.35
N LYS A 98 -3.44 -2.50 -14.23
CA LYS A 98 -3.16 -3.56 -15.21
C LYS A 98 -3.62 -3.17 -16.61
N ALA A 99 -4.77 -2.55 -16.73
CA ALA A 99 -5.32 -2.13 -18.01
C ALA A 99 -4.41 -1.14 -18.77
N GLU A 100 -3.56 -0.39 -18.04
CA GLU A 100 -2.63 0.58 -18.60
C GLU A 100 -1.17 0.11 -18.57
N SER A 101 -0.89 -1.11 -18.12
CA SER A 101 0.47 -1.61 -17.85
C SER A 101 1.35 -1.75 -19.08
N ASP A 102 0.76 -1.80 -20.28
CA ASP A 102 1.52 -1.89 -21.52
C ASP A 102 2.31 -0.62 -21.83
N HIS A 103 1.89 0.53 -21.27
CA HIS A 103 2.49 1.83 -21.60
C HIS A 103 2.67 2.75 -20.40
N LYS A 104 2.29 2.32 -19.20
CA LYS A 104 2.49 3.10 -17.97
C LYS A 104 3.03 2.25 -16.84
N THR A 105 3.95 2.85 -16.08
CA THR A 105 4.47 2.31 -14.83
C THR A 105 4.08 3.23 -13.69
N TYR A 106 3.45 2.66 -12.67
CA TYR A 106 2.97 3.40 -11.51
C TYR A 106 3.80 3.08 -10.28
N LEU A 107 4.02 4.09 -9.45
CA LEU A 107 4.53 3.92 -8.09
C LEU A 107 3.38 4.08 -7.11
N LEU A 108 3.11 3.08 -6.31
CA LEU A 108 2.09 3.14 -5.26
C LEU A 108 2.75 3.51 -3.92
N VAL A 109 2.28 4.57 -3.29
CA VAL A 109 2.75 4.99 -1.96
C VAL A 109 1.60 4.83 -0.99
N ALA A 110 1.71 3.84 -0.13
CA ALA A 110 0.61 3.42 0.73
C ALA A 110 1.11 2.99 2.12
N HIS A 111 0.59 1.90 2.63
CA HIS A 111 0.79 1.43 4.00
C HIS A 111 1.09 -0.05 4.02
N ASN A 112 1.60 -0.52 5.15
CA ASN A 112 2.03 -1.90 5.26
C ASN A 112 0.88 -2.91 5.08
N GLY A 113 -0.31 -2.60 5.58
CA GLY A 113 -1.48 -3.47 5.38
C GLY A 113 -1.91 -3.56 3.93
N ILE A 114 -1.70 -2.51 3.14
CA ILE A 114 -1.97 -2.52 1.70
C ILE A 114 -0.93 -3.38 0.97
N SER A 115 0.32 -3.37 1.39
CA SER A 115 1.40 -4.09 0.70
C SER A 115 1.15 -5.61 0.62
N ARG A 116 0.57 -6.21 1.67
CA ARG A 116 0.27 -7.64 1.65
C ARG A 116 -0.85 -8.01 0.68
N ILE A 117 -1.78 -7.08 0.45
CA ILE A 117 -2.84 -7.30 -0.53
C ILE A 117 -2.29 -7.19 -1.94
N VAL A 118 -1.41 -6.23 -2.20
CA VAL A 118 -0.71 -6.13 -3.49
C VAL A 118 0.09 -7.41 -3.74
N GLN A 119 0.84 -7.89 -2.74
CA GLN A 119 1.58 -9.14 -2.85
C GLN A 119 0.67 -10.31 -3.22
N SER A 120 -0.49 -10.42 -2.58
CA SER A 120 -1.45 -11.50 -2.84
C SER A 120 -2.07 -11.44 -4.24
N TYR A 121 -2.11 -10.27 -4.85
CA TYR A 121 -2.61 -10.12 -6.22
C TYR A 121 -1.69 -10.80 -7.24
N PHE A 122 -0.38 -10.76 -6.99
CA PHE A 122 0.63 -11.29 -7.91
C PHE A 122 1.11 -12.69 -7.57
N TYR A 123 1.03 -13.11 -6.30
CA TYR A 123 1.60 -14.38 -5.84
C TYR A 123 0.63 -15.11 -4.92
N ASP A 124 0.63 -16.43 -5.00
CA ASP A 124 -0.10 -17.26 -4.05
C ASP A 124 0.53 -17.14 -2.66
N MET A 125 -0.32 -17.09 -1.65
CA MET A 125 0.11 -16.98 -0.26
C MET A 125 -0.75 -17.88 0.63
N THR A 126 -0.16 -18.49 1.65
CA THR A 126 -0.94 -19.10 2.71
C THR A 126 -1.55 -17.99 3.58
N ASN A 127 -2.57 -18.35 4.36
CA ASN A 127 -3.18 -17.41 5.29
C ASN A 127 -2.15 -16.88 6.30
N GLU A 128 -1.24 -17.73 6.75
CA GLU A 128 -0.17 -17.33 7.67
C GLU A 128 0.83 -16.39 7.03
N GLU A 129 1.27 -16.67 5.82
CA GLU A 129 2.15 -15.78 5.06
C GLU A 129 1.52 -14.41 4.87
N PHE A 130 0.25 -14.37 4.49
CA PHE A 130 -0.49 -13.13 4.31
C PHE A 130 -0.60 -12.34 5.61
N ALA A 131 -0.93 -13.01 6.72
CA ALA A 131 -1.09 -12.36 8.02
C ALA A 131 0.21 -11.68 8.51
N HIS A 132 1.37 -12.25 8.16
CA HIS A 132 2.68 -11.78 8.63
C HIS A 132 3.46 -10.98 7.59
N PHE A 133 2.94 -10.85 6.36
CA PHE A 133 3.64 -10.13 5.32
C PHE A 133 3.73 -8.64 5.63
N GLY A 134 4.88 -8.06 5.34
CA GLY A 134 5.11 -6.62 5.43
C GLY A 134 6.36 -6.23 4.67
N ILE A 135 6.50 -4.95 4.41
CA ILE A 135 7.69 -4.36 3.83
C ILE A 135 8.26 -3.32 4.80
N LYS A 136 9.56 -3.10 4.74
CA LYS A 136 10.24 -2.12 5.59
C LYS A 136 10.00 -0.71 5.08
N ASN A 137 10.16 0.28 5.95
CA ASN A 137 10.10 1.68 5.53
C ASN A 137 11.14 1.94 4.44
N CYS A 138 10.71 2.65 3.39
CA CYS A 138 11.54 2.97 2.23
C CYS A 138 12.01 1.76 1.41
N GLU A 139 11.47 0.57 1.68
CA GLU A 139 11.66 -0.59 0.82
C GLU A 139 10.75 -0.47 -0.40
N ILE A 140 11.28 -0.78 -1.57
CA ILE A 140 10.54 -0.77 -2.83
C ILE A 140 10.39 -2.20 -3.31
N ARG A 141 9.18 -2.56 -3.68
CA ARG A 141 8.90 -3.84 -4.32
C ARG A 141 8.39 -3.59 -5.73
N GLU A 142 8.90 -4.34 -6.69
CA GLU A 142 8.47 -4.27 -8.08
C GLU A 142 7.60 -5.46 -8.43
N TYR A 143 6.53 -5.19 -9.19
CA TYR A 143 5.60 -6.23 -9.63
C TYR A 143 5.34 -6.06 -11.13
N TYR A 144 5.16 -7.18 -11.81
CA TYR A 144 4.90 -7.22 -13.25
C TYR A 144 3.62 -8.00 -13.52
N PHE A 145 2.74 -7.41 -14.32
CA PHE A 145 1.52 -8.07 -14.75
C PHE A 145 1.79 -9.12 -15.83
#